data_bfa0f55f252ed82880fdb9929e9e21e8
#
_entry.id   bfa0f55f252ed82880fdb9929e9e21e8
#
_cell.length_a   1.000
_cell.length_b   1.000
_cell.length_c   1.000
_cell.angle_alpha   90.00
_cell.angle_beta   90.00
_cell.angle_gamma   90.00
#
_symmetry.space_group_name_H-M   'P 1'
#
loop_
_entity.id
_entity.type
_entity.pdbx_description
1 polymer ?
#
loop_
_entity_poly.entity_id
_entity_poly.type
_entity_poly.pdbx_seq_one_letter_code
_entity_poly.pdbx_strand_id
1 'polypeptide(L)'
;MAALFAASVVFLSCSCSGGEPDSGPVIGGETGGGDNTDLPGNIDVTVPESSSDAVAYEDIYDKNPDNSWFNMPVSSRVPKAHWTCVDVIDRGDRNDLGLSENTRGLQYHLLCQSLAGLVNRALEQGKTDIGIWLENSQDSYSRVKATLGPEIGRQTGIELLSKVYGDWEGMKVNVRDLVDGYVLTDVQRNPESAVVATVASHVYNSVIVDVRDREYFDKIGLTITYDATDKTTEDAWHEFKGNCSNKALVLMPVQTGELREYAVKNNLFVLNLNMKNGTSSGGVNTGIMDEILAWLAPGASVLGWESASGEDVFVSPVSAHGRLMLAADWSSNHGMTSAGAVSHSPALAKVMNPRKINYSVSAHYVSFFLSDGDNYQWIMNGFDKDFYSVSSVIPARMSFGICSQALEQLAPVQEDYLFSKQADNSTLMECFGGGYFYVDDYATKSDRKAGLELLAERTAASMKAHRLKVLHLMAHDVNSDAAKEAYKAFINANDQLEGIVVIQYSPYNGGHGNIMWFANKEGYDIPVISAAYSLWKGSSDPGQGAPAEIAARMKAVNDGVSHDLVCVHAWSDFSGKKGAAAALQCITSAGDSYKAVSVQELIWRIRMKERKEQTLKYLKTIK
;
A
#
# COMPACT_ATOMS: atom_id res chain seq x y z
N MET A 1 -21.85 -8.01 -20.82
CA MET A 1 -21.59 -9.38 -20.32
C MET A 1 -20.27 -9.32 -19.60
N ALA A 2 -20.29 -9.05 -18.32
CA ALA A 2 -19.08 -9.00 -17.47
C ALA A 2 -18.81 -10.42 -16.98
N ALA A 3 -17.62 -10.93 -17.25
CA ALA A 3 -17.18 -12.23 -16.75
C ALA A 3 -16.63 -12.04 -15.33
N LEU A 4 -17.31 -12.63 -14.37
CA LEU A 4 -16.81 -12.82 -13.01
C LEU A 4 -15.54 -13.69 -13.05
N PHE A 5 -14.43 -13.20 -12.52
CA PHE A 5 -13.32 -14.02 -12.11
C PHE A 5 -13.21 -14.00 -10.58
N ALA A 6 -13.78 -14.99 -9.96
CA ALA A 6 -13.44 -15.35 -8.59
C ALA A 6 -12.07 -16.05 -8.61
N ALA A 7 -11.03 -15.41 -8.09
CA ALA A 7 -9.74 -16.04 -7.90
C ALA A 7 -9.75 -16.81 -6.58
N SER A 8 -10.10 -18.10 -6.63
CA SER A 8 -9.85 -19.02 -5.53
C SER A 8 -8.35 -19.31 -5.44
N VAL A 9 -7.70 -18.80 -4.43
CA VAL A 9 -6.31 -19.14 -4.12
C VAL A 9 -6.29 -20.45 -3.37
N VAL A 10 -6.01 -21.54 -4.08
CA VAL A 10 -5.75 -22.85 -3.49
C VAL A 10 -4.27 -22.91 -3.14
N PHE A 11 -3.94 -22.94 -1.86
CA PHE A 11 -2.61 -23.26 -1.37
C PHE A 11 -2.38 -24.76 -1.43
N LEU A 12 -1.58 -25.21 -2.40
CA LEU A 12 -0.99 -26.54 -2.39
C LEU A 12 0.39 -26.45 -1.71
N SER A 13 0.51 -27.07 -0.55
CA SER A 13 1.78 -27.35 0.09
C SER A 13 2.52 -28.43 -0.69
N CYS A 14 3.57 -28.08 -1.42
CA CYS A 14 4.52 -29.03 -1.97
C CYS A 14 5.79 -29.04 -1.13
N SER A 15 6.07 -30.16 -0.51
CA SER A 15 7.36 -30.50 0.06
C SER A 15 8.35 -30.77 -1.08
N CYS A 16 9.43 -29.97 -1.18
CA CYS A 16 10.52 -30.25 -2.11
C CYS A 16 11.68 -30.88 -1.36
N SER A 17 12.01 -32.09 -1.76
CA SER A 17 13.30 -32.75 -1.51
C SER A 17 14.40 -32.12 -2.38
N GLY A 18 15.61 -31.97 -1.81
CA GLY A 18 16.72 -31.27 -2.40
C GLY A 18 17.28 -31.91 -3.67
N GLY A 19 17.69 -31.05 -4.59
CA GLY A 19 18.59 -31.34 -5.69
C GLY A 19 19.57 -30.19 -5.83
N GLU A 20 20.86 -30.50 -5.90
CA GLU A 20 21.96 -29.56 -6.04
C GLU A 20 21.86 -28.75 -7.36
N PRO A 21 22.28 -27.47 -7.37
CA PRO A 21 22.27 -26.70 -8.61
C PRO A 21 23.51 -26.98 -9.46
N ASP A 22 23.24 -27.32 -10.69
CA ASP A 22 24.23 -27.45 -11.76
C ASP A 22 24.77 -26.06 -12.16
N SER A 23 26.09 -25.94 -12.28
CA SER A 23 26.80 -24.71 -12.57
C SER A 23 26.69 -24.35 -14.07
N GLY A 24 25.84 -23.41 -14.42
CA GLY A 24 25.79 -22.78 -15.73
C GLY A 24 26.84 -21.66 -15.89
N PRO A 25 27.24 -21.32 -17.12
CA PRO A 25 28.42 -20.50 -17.37
C PRO A 25 28.26 -19.05 -16.98
N VAL A 26 29.25 -18.52 -16.30
CA VAL A 26 29.43 -17.09 -15.97
C VAL A 26 29.66 -16.31 -17.27
N ILE A 27 28.72 -15.51 -17.69
CA ILE A 27 28.95 -14.52 -18.76
C ILE A 27 29.59 -13.30 -18.12
N GLY A 28 30.89 -13.12 -18.40
CA GLY A 28 31.65 -11.97 -17.95
C GLY A 28 31.09 -10.66 -18.50
N GLY A 29 30.78 -9.73 -17.59
CA GLY A 29 30.48 -8.35 -17.94
C GLY A 29 31.79 -7.65 -18.36
N GLU A 30 31.93 -7.32 -19.62
CA GLU A 30 32.96 -6.39 -20.06
C GLU A 30 32.66 -4.98 -19.55
N THR A 31 33.49 -4.51 -18.64
CA THR A 31 33.63 -3.08 -18.31
C THR A 31 34.36 -2.40 -19.48
N GLY A 32 33.60 -2.02 -20.49
CA GLY A 32 34.13 -1.19 -21.59
C GLY A 32 34.31 0.25 -21.13
N GLY A 33 35.49 0.59 -20.65
CA GLY A 33 35.97 1.96 -20.56
C GLY A 33 36.19 2.52 -21.97
N GLY A 34 35.17 3.09 -22.58
CA GLY A 34 35.29 3.85 -23.82
C GLY A 34 35.42 5.32 -23.47
N ASP A 35 36.50 5.93 -23.90
CA ASP A 35 36.79 7.34 -23.81
C ASP A 35 35.71 8.14 -24.59
N ASN A 36 34.84 8.83 -23.89
CA ASN A 36 33.63 9.48 -24.43
C ASN A 36 33.89 10.99 -24.54
N THR A 37 34.74 11.43 -25.46
CA THR A 37 35.15 12.84 -25.61
C THR A 37 34.18 13.71 -26.42
N ASP A 38 33.15 13.17 -27.08
CA ASP A 38 32.29 13.92 -28.01
C ASP A 38 30.81 14.06 -27.62
N LEU A 39 30.41 13.74 -26.39
CA LEU A 39 29.05 13.99 -25.94
C LEU A 39 28.97 15.39 -25.31
N PRO A 40 27.91 16.17 -25.65
CA PRO A 40 27.61 17.39 -24.91
C PRO A 40 27.32 17.12 -23.42
N GLY A 41 27.46 15.89 -23.02
CA GLY A 41 27.17 15.38 -21.68
C GLY A 41 28.38 15.11 -20.80
N ASN A 42 29.60 15.47 -21.21
CA ASN A 42 30.70 15.54 -20.28
C ASN A 42 30.56 16.79 -19.41
N ILE A 43 29.41 16.90 -18.77
CA ILE A 43 29.15 17.86 -17.72
C ILE A 43 29.82 17.24 -16.50
N ASP A 44 31.08 17.63 -16.27
CA ASP A 44 31.83 17.33 -15.08
C ASP A 44 31.21 18.14 -13.92
N VAL A 45 30.05 17.67 -13.46
CA VAL A 45 29.43 18.18 -12.26
C VAL A 45 29.33 17.00 -11.32
N THR A 46 30.29 16.92 -10.43
CA THR A 46 30.24 16.03 -9.28
C THR A 46 28.96 16.37 -8.51
N VAL A 47 27.93 15.54 -8.64
CA VAL A 47 26.80 15.60 -7.72
C VAL A 47 27.39 15.24 -6.36
N PRO A 48 27.30 16.09 -5.35
CA PRO A 48 27.74 15.71 -4.01
C PRO A 48 27.03 14.41 -3.62
N GLU A 49 27.75 13.43 -3.13
CA GLU A 49 27.17 12.23 -2.52
C GLU A 49 26.40 12.54 -1.24
N SER A 50 26.48 13.79 -0.80
CA SER A 50 25.82 14.20 0.44
C SER A 50 24.30 14.25 0.24
N SER A 51 23.64 13.70 1.20
CA SER A 51 22.19 13.79 1.45
C SER A 51 21.69 15.22 1.70
N SER A 52 22.36 16.26 1.17
CA SER A 52 21.93 17.67 1.34
C SER A 52 20.56 17.97 0.73
N ASP A 53 20.04 17.06 -0.13
CA ASP A 53 18.68 17.15 -0.64
C ASP A 53 17.67 16.39 0.24
N ALA A 54 18.13 15.68 1.27
CA ALA A 54 17.24 15.09 2.25
C ALA A 54 16.80 16.21 3.20
N VAL A 55 15.61 16.72 2.97
CA VAL A 55 14.92 17.55 3.96
C VAL A 55 14.67 16.67 5.17
N ALA A 56 15.00 17.17 6.36
CA ALA A 56 14.73 16.42 7.58
C ALA A 56 13.22 16.12 7.67
N TYR A 57 12.88 14.92 8.14
CA TYR A 57 11.48 14.52 8.27
C TYR A 57 10.66 15.52 9.10
N GLU A 58 11.25 16.06 10.15
CA GLU A 58 10.66 17.07 11.02
C GLU A 58 10.34 18.37 10.27
N ASP A 59 11.10 18.72 9.26
CA ASP A 59 10.92 19.95 8.47
C ASP A 59 9.84 19.81 7.39
N ILE A 60 9.56 18.56 6.96
CA ILE A 60 8.59 18.28 5.89
C ILE A 60 7.25 17.85 6.46
N TYR A 61 7.29 16.99 7.48
CA TYR A 61 6.10 16.44 8.08
C TYR A 61 5.83 17.10 9.41
N ASP A 62 4.66 17.69 9.53
CA ASP A 62 4.12 17.99 10.83
C ASP A 62 3.69 16.68 11.48
N LYS A 63 4.52 16.18 12.38
CA LYS A 63 4.24 14.97 13.15
C LYS A 63 3.13 15.15 14.19
N ASN A 64 2.60 16.37 14.33
CA ASN A 64 1.42 16.58 15.14
C ASN A 64 0.27 15.76 14.55
N PRO A 65 -0.36 14.84 15.31
CA PRO A 65 -1.46 14.03 14.83
C PRO A 65 -2.61 14.83 14.20
N ASP A 66 -2.80 16.07 14.61
CA ASP A 66 -3.85 16.94 14.07
C ASP A 66 -3.49 17.55 12.71
N ASN A 67 -2.21 17.64 12.40
CA ASN A 67 -1.68 18.20 11.17
C ASN A 67 -0.89 17.19 10.34
N SER A 68 -0.88 15.91 10.75
CA SER A 68 -0.18 14.90 9.97
C SER A 68 -0.75 14.88 8.55
N TRP A 69 0.12 14.89 7.58
CA TRP A 69 -0.28 15.06 6.20
C TRP A 69 -1.08 13.88 5.65
N PHE A 70 -1.02 12.72 6.28
CA PHE A 70 -1.90 11.58 5.97
C PHE A 70 -3.23 11.61 6.72
N ASN A 71 -3.35 12.35 7.78
CA ASN A 71 -4.42 12.19 8.75
C ASN A 71 -4.58 10.77 9.33
N MET A 72 -3.68 9.84 9.01
CA MET A 72 -3.73 8.51 9.62
C MET A 72 -3.18 8.58 11.05
N PRO A 73 -3.87 7.98 12.02
CA PRO A 73 -3.32 7.86 13.36
C PRO A 73 -2.09 6.96 13.37
N VAL A 74 -0.99 7.45 13.94
CA VAL A 74 0.28 6.72 14.10
C VAL A 74 0.59 6.51 15.56
N SER A 75 1.41 5.50 15.88
CA SER A 75 1.81 5.22 17.27
C SER A 75 3.01 6.06 17.67
N SER A 76 2.87 6.76 18.80
CA SER A 76 3.95 7.53 19.41
C SER A 76 4.81 6.71 20.38
N ARG A 77 4.34 5.52 20.79
CA ARG A 77 4.98 4.70 21.81
C ARG A 77 5.35 3.32 21.30
N VAL A 78 6.56 2.88 21.61
CA VAL A 78 7.01 1.50 21.48
C VAL A 78 6.77 0.80 22.81
N PRO A 79 6.16 -0.40 22.85
CA PRO A 79 5.95 -1.12 24.09
C PRO A 79 7.28 -1.58 24.71
N LYS A 80 7.36 -1.58 26.03
CA LYS A 80 8.52 -2.15 26.76
C LYS A 80 8.49 -3.66 26.77
N ALA A 81 7.32 -4.27 26.64
CA ALA A 81 7.11 -5.70 26.47
C ALA A 81 5.76 -5.94 25.81
N HIS A 82 5.53 -7.15 25.29
CA HIS A 82 4.25 -7.48 24.67
C HIS A 82 3.80 -8.91 24.92
N TRP A 83 2.47 -9.10 24.99
CA TRP A 83 1.84 -10.39 24.83
C TRP A 83 1.68 -10.72 23.35
N THR A 84 1.90 -11.99 22.98
CA THR A 84 1.37 -12.50 21.73
C THR A 84 -0.02 -13.09 21.98
N CYS A 85 -1.05 -12.46 21.43
CA CYS A 85 -2.40 -12.97 21.43
C CYS A 85 -2.56 -13.97 20.28
N VAL A 86 -2.80 -15.23 20.66
CA VAL A 86 -3.03 -16.30 19.70
C VAL A 86 -4.52 -16.33 19.37
N ASP A 87 -4.83 -16.08 18.13
CA ASP A 87 -6.16 -16.28 17.59
C ASP A 87 -6.36 -17.79 17.36
N VAL A 88 -7.34 -18.38 18.02
CA VAL A 88 -7.63 -19.82 17.97
C VAL A 88 -8.28 -20.26 16.65
N ILE A 89 -8.39 -19.35 15.69
CA ILE A 89 -9.02 -19.64 14.41
C ILE A 89 -7.96 -19.98 13.39
N ASP A 90 -8.16 -21.11 12.71
CA ASP A 90 -7.50 -21.32 11.43
C ASP A 90 -8.06 -20.29 10.41
N ARG A 91 -7.18 -19.56 9.76
CA ARG A 91 -7.55 -18.57 8.73
C ARG A 91 -8.39 -19.16 7.60
N GLY A 92 -8.28 -20.47 7.32
CA GLY A 92 -9.13 -21.21 6.40
C GLY A 92 -10.60 -21.19 6.81
N ASP A 93 -10.89 -21.29 8.09
CA ASP A 93 -12.25 -21.30 8.63
C ASP A 93 -12.94 -19.93 8.55
N ARG A 94 -12.18 -18.84 8.41
CA ARG A 94 -12.73 -17.49 8.26
C ARG A 94 -13.30 -17.24 6.88
N ASN A 95 -12.80 -17.88 5.85
CA ASN A 95 -13.29 -17.74 4.47
C ASN A 95 -14.61 -18.46 4.25
N ASP A 96 -15.01 -19.35 5.15
CA ASP A 96 -16.25 -20.12 5.11
C ASP A 96 -17.41 -19.40 5.80
N LEU A 97 -17.29 -18.11 5.99
CA LEU A 97 -18.30 -17.24 6.60
C LEU A 97 -19.38 -16.83 5.61
N GLY A 98 -19.72 -17.66 4.68
CA GLY A 98 -21.05 -17.65 4.11
C GLY A 98 -22.04 -18.02 5.19
N LEU A 99 -22.25 -17.15 6.20
CA LEU A 99 -23.38 -17.08 7.15
C LEU A 99 -23.98 -18.42 7.62
N SER A 100 -23.35 -19.54 7.34
CA SER A 100 -23.70 -20.84 7.82
C SER A 100 -22.83 -21.19 9.03
N GLU A 101 -23.02 -22.29 9.61
CA GLU A 101 -22.57 -22.88 10.86
C GLU A 101 -21.15 -22.55 11.39
N ASN A 102 -20.24 -21.93 10.60
CA ASN A 102 -18.82 -21.70 10.96
C ASN A 102 -18.50 -20.29 11.51
N THR A 103 -19.43 -19.60 12.11
CA THR A 103 -19.17 -18.32 12.80
C THR A 103 -18.42 -18.50 14.13
N ARG A 104 -18.14 -19.73 14.55
CA ARG A 104 -17.45 -19.98 15.83
C ARG A 104 -16.05 -19.38 15.86
N GLY A 105 -15.39 -19.36 14.74
CA GLY A 105 -14.09 -18.74 14.62
C GLY A 105 -14.14 -17.22 14.69
N LEU A 106 -15.13 -16.58 14.06
CA LEU A 106 -15.27 -15.13 14.03
C LEU A 106 -15.42 -14.52 15.44
N GLN A 107 -16.13 -15.18 16.36
CA GLN A 107 -16.29 -14.69 17.74
C GLN A 107 -14.95 -14.51 18.46
N TYR A 108 -14.03 -15.45 18.30
CA TYR A 108 -12.70 -15.36 18.93
C TYR A 108 -11.82 -14.32 18.25
N HIS A 109 -11.94 -14.19 16.93
CA HIS A 109 -11.25 -13.16 16.17
C HIS A 109 -11.68 -11.75 16.60
N LEU A 110 -12.98 -11.51 16.75
CA LEU A 110 -13.51 -10.24 17.25
C LEU A 110 -13.00 -9.92 18.66
N LEU A 111 -12.95 -10.94 19.53
CA LEU A 111 -12.41 -10.80 20.88
C LEU A 111 -10.93 -10.41 20.86
N CYS A 112 -10.09 -11.13 20.12
CA CYS A 112 -8.65 -10.88 20.05
C CYS A 112 -8.34 -9.51 19.47
N GLN A 113 -9.01 -9.12 18.37
CA GLN A 113 -8.84 -7.84 17.71
C GLN A 113 -9.25 -6.66 18.61
N SER A 114 -10.40 -6.76 19.28
CA SER A 114 -10.86 -5.71 20.19
C SER A 114 -9.97 -5.59 21.42
N LEU A 115 -9.55 -6.70 22.01
CA LEU A 115 -8.63 -6.71 23.14
C LEU A 115 -7.29 -6.05 22.78
N ALA A 116 -6.70 -6.44 21.65
CA ALA A 116 -5.45 -5.84 21.18
C ALA A 116 -5.61 -4.33 20.95
N GLY A 117 -6.70 -3.91 20.29
CA GLY A 117 -6.98 -2.48 20.06
C GLY A 117 -7.08 -1.69 21.35
N LEU A 118 -7.79 -2.20 22.36
CA LEU A 118 -7.97 -1.52 23.65
C LEU A 118 -6.66 -1.42 24.44
N VAL A 119 -5.88 -2.50 24.49
CA VAL A 119 -4.60 -2.51 25.22
C VAL A 119 -3.56 -1.62 24.51
N ASN A 120 -3.48 -1.69 23.19
CA ASN A 120 -2.57 -0.83 22.41
C ASN A 120 -2.99 0.65 22.48
N ARG A 121 -4.29 0.95 22.66
CA ARG A 121 -4.76 2.30 22.99
C ARG A 121 -4.34 2.72 24.40
N ALA A 122 -4.45 1.84 25.38
CA ALA A 122 -3.99 2.09 26.73
C ALA A 122 -2.47 2.34 26.79
N LEU A 123 -1.69 1.61 25.97
CA LEU A 123 -0.26 1.86 25.76
C LEU A 123 -0.02 3.27 25.22
N GLU A 124 -0.71 3.66 24.16
CA GLU A 124 -0.60 5.00 23.57
C GLU A 124 -0.93 6.11 24.58
N GLN A 125 -1.92 5.87 25.44
CA GLN A 125 -2.33 6.78 26.51
C GLN A 125 -1.39 6.77 27.74
N GLY A 126 -0.36 5.94 27.76
CA GLY A 126 0.55 5.80 28.90
C GLY A 126 -0.04 5.12 30.13
N LYS A 127 -1.17 4.42 30.00
CA LYS A 127 -1.81 3.64 31.08
C LYS A 127 -1.12 2.31 31.34
N THR A 128 -0.40 1.81 30.36
CA THR A 128 0.43 0.61 30.42
C THR A 128 1.69 0.80 29.58
N ASP A 129 2.72 -0.01 29.84
CA ASP A 129 3.93 -0.14 29.01
C ASP A 129 3.93 -1.45 28.19
N ILE A 130 2.83 -2.22 28.28
CA ILE A 130 2.69 -3.53 27.63
C ILE A 130 1.76 -3.42 26.44
N GLY A 131 2.20 -3.96 25.29
CA GLY A 131 1.38 -4.08 24.10
C GLY A 131 0.80 -5.48 23.89
N ILE A 132 -0.13 -5.61 22.95
CA ILE A 132 -0.59 -6.90 22.41
C ILE A 132 -0.25 -6.99 20.94
N TRP A 133 0.47 -8.04 20.58
CA TRP A 133 0.75 -8.47 19.23
C TRP A 133 -0.22 -9.60 18.85
N LEU A 134 -0.98 -9.43 17.79
CA LEU A 134 -1.77 -10.51 17.20
C LEU A 134 -0.84 -11.43 16.41
N GLU A 135 -0.94 -12.74 16.63
CA GLU A 135 -0.04 -13.70 16.00
C GLU A 135 -0.03 -13.59 14.48
N ASN A 136 1.15 -13.36 13.92
CA ASN A 136 1.39 -13.34 12.49
C ASN A 136 2.81 -13.82 12.20
N SER A 137 2.96 -14.83 11.34
CA SER A 137 4.23 -15.51 11.04
C SER A 137 4.90 -15.05 9.74
N GLN A 138 4.35 -14.06 9.03
CA GLN A 138 4.98 -13.53 7.83
C GLN A 138 6.30 -12.81 8.16
N ASP A 139 7.25 -12.85 7.24
CA ASP A 139 8.60 -12.31 7.46
C ASP A 139 8.61 -10.81 7.80
N SER A 140 7.76 -10.02 7.15
CA SER A 140 7.61 -8.59 7.43
C SER A 140 7.15 -8.32 8.86
N TYR A 141 6.15 -9.06 9.34
CA TYR A 141 5.66 -8.94 10.71
C TYR A 141 6.69 -9.43 11.72
N SER A 142 7.43 -10.50 11.39
CA SER A 142 8.52 -10.99 12.25
C SER A 142 9.64 -9.96 12.39
N ARG A 143 9.97 -9.22 11.31
CA ARG A 143 10.93 -8.10 11.37
C ARG A 143 10.45 -6.98 12.29
N VAL A 144 9.20 -6.57 12.16
CA VAL A 144 8.63 -5.55 13.05
C VAL A 144 8.60 -6.02 14.49
N LYS A 145 8.11 -7.25 14.74
CA LYS A 145 8.04 -7.83 16.08
C LYS A 145 9.41 -7.84 16.78
N ALA A 146 10.48 -8.07 16.03
CA ALA A 146 11.84 -8.08 16.57
C ALA A 146 12.33 -6.70 17.06
N THR A 147 11.66 -5.60 16.68
CA THR A 147 11.97 -4.24 17.16
C THR A 147 11.15 -3.82 18.36
N LEU A 148 10.14 -4.59 18.71
CA LEU A 148 9.32 -4.35 19.90
C LEU A 148 10.05 -4.87 21.15
N GLY A 149 9.60 -4.48 22.33
CA GLY A 149 10.07 -5.06 23.59
C GLY A 149 9.82 -6.57 23.64
N PRO A 150 10.44 -7.31 24.56
CA PRO A 150 10.38 -8.78 24.60
C PRO A 150 8.96 -9.32 24.71
N GLU A 151 8.75 -10.49 24.14
CA GLU A 151 7.52 -11.28 24.31
C GLU A 151 7.49 -11.87 25.71
N ILE A 152 6.47 -11.52 26.52
CA ILE A 152 6.31 -12.01 27.89
C ILE A 152 5.44 -13.26 27.98
N GLY A 153 4.79 -13.65 26.91
CA GLY A 153 4.04 -14.89 26.80
C GLY A 153 3.12 -14.92 25.60
N ARG A 154 2.59 -16.12 25.33
CA ARG A 154 1.65 -16.42 24.23
C ARG A 154 0.37 -16.96 24.84
N GLN A 155 -0.74 -16.28 24.66
CA GLN A 155 -2.02 -16.60 25.27
C GLN A 155 -3.17 -16.34 24.29
N THR A 156 -4.26 -17.06 24.43
CA THR A 156 -5.52 -16.70 23.74
C THR A 156 -6.13 -15.45 24.36
N GLY A 157 -7.01 -14.76 23.64
CA GLY A 157 -7.75 -13.61 24.18
C GLY A 157 -8.57 -13.98 25.43
N ILE A 158 -9.14 -15.18 25.46
CA ILE A 158 -9.87 -15.72 26.62
C ILE A 158 -8.95 -15.87 27.84
N GLU A 159 -7.76 -16.42 27.66
CA GLU A 159 -6.80 -16.60 28.75
C GLU A 159 -6.29 -15.27 29.29
N LEU A 160 -6.01 -14.29 28.41
CA LEU A 160 -5.59 -12.96 28.81
C LEU A 160 -6.61 -12.25 29.69
N LEU A 161 -7.91 -12.51 29.47
CA LEU A 161 -9.00 -11.90 30.23
C LEU A 161 -9.40 -12.68 31.48
N SER A 162 -9.22 -14.01 31.51
CA SER A 162 -9.69 -14.88 32.60
C SER A 162 -8.64 -15.22 33.65
N LYS A 163 -7.36 -15.18 33.29
CA LYS A 163 -6.24 -15.48 34.18
C LYS A 163 -5.67 -14.19 34.80
N VAL A 164 -5.18 -14.32 36.03
CA VAL A 164 -4.41 -13.25 36.68
C VAL A 164 -2.93 -13.53 36.49
N TYR A 165 -2.24 -12.55 35.93
CA TYR A 165 -0.81 -12.60 35.68
C TYR A 165 -0.08 -11.73 36.70
N GLY A 166 1.07 -12.22 37.15
CA GLY A 166 1.97 -11.45 38.03
C GLY A 166 2.67 -10.30 37.27
N ASP A 167 3.34 -9.47 38.03
CA ASP A 167 4.15 -8.40 37.44
C ASP A 167 5.36 -9.00 36.68
N TRP A 168 5.74 -8.33 35.60
CA TRP A 168 6.95 -8.62 34.83
C TRP A 168 7.90 -7.42 34.94
N GLU A 169 9.08 -7.61 35.51
CA GLU A 169 10.07 -6.55 35.76
C GLU A 169 9.47 -5.28 36.43
N GLY A 170 8.54 -5.47 37.35
CA GLY A 170 7.85 -4.38 38.05
C GLY A 170 6.71 -3.72 37.25
N MET A 171 6.43 -4.18 36.05
CA MET A 171 5.29 -3.72 35.26
C MET A 171 4.09 -4.61 35.46
N LYS A 172 2.90 -3.99 35.62
CA LYS A 172 1.64 -4.74 35.63
C LYS A 172 1.34 -5.26 34.23
N VAL A 173 1.18 -6.58 34.12
CA VAL A 173 0.96 -7.27 32.84
C VAL A 173 -0.48 -7.80 32.67
N ASN A 174 -1.35 -7.49 33.61
CA ASN A 174 -2.75 -7.93 33.65
C ASN A 174 -3.59 -7.05 32.72
N VAL A 175 -3.89 -7.55 31.53
CA VAL A 175 -4.66 -6.77 30.53
C VAL A 175 -6.15 -6.66 30.89
N ARG A 176 -6.64 -7.57 31.76
CA ARG A 176 -8.03 -7.54 32.27
C ARG A 176 -8.38 -6.19 32.93
N ASP A 177 -7.42 -5.57 33.60
CA ASP A 177 -7.61 -4.30 34.31
C ASP A 177 -7.70 -3.07 33.37
N LEU A 178 -7.46 -3.25 32.08
CA LEU A 178 -7.50 -2.20 31.07
C LEU A 178 -8.83 -2.14 30.30
N VAL A 179 -9.77 -3.05 30.60
CA VAL A 179 -11.09 -3.12 29.96
C VAL A 179 -12.23 -3.02 30.97
N ASP A 180 -13.30 -2.33 30.58
CA ASP A 180 -14.42 -2.04 31.50
C ASP A 180 -15.50 -3.14 31.48
N GLY A 181 -15.60 -3.89 30.39
CA GLY A 181 -16.59 -4.93 30.20
C GLY A 181 -16.57 -5.51 28.81
N TYR A 182 -17.75 -5.84 28.29
CA TYR A 182 -17.86 -6.31 26.91
C TYR A 182 -19.08 -5.73 26.17
N VAL A 183 -18.91 -5.59 24.87
CA VAL A 183 -19.98 -5.30 23.89
C VAL A 183 -20.50 -6.64 23.37
N LEU A 184 -21.80 -6.86 23.49
CA LEU A 184 -22.45 -8.08 23.05
C LEU A 184 -22.76 -8.02 21.56
N THR A 185 -22.40 -9.06 20.79
CA THR A 185 -22.70 -9.21 19.36
C THR A 185 -23.37 -10.56 19.09
N ASP A 186 -24.13 -10.68 18.01
CA ASP A 186 -24.70 -11.93 17.50
C ASP A 186 -24.41 -12.06 16.01
N VAL A 187 -23.16 -12.45 15.68
CA VAL A 187 -22.69 -12.48 14.30
C VAL A 187 -23.38 -13.53 13.45
N GLN A 188 -24.01 -14.51 14.10
CA GLN A 188 -24.73 -15.57 13.41
C GLN A 188 -26.11 -15.09 12.91
N ARG A 189 -26.82 -14.33 13.74
CA ARG A 189 -28.14 -13.80 13.43
C ARG A 189 -28.07 -12.46 12.70
N ASN A 190 -27.19 -11.58 13.14
CA ASN A 190 -26.98 -10.24 12.61
C ASN A 190 -25.49 -9.97 12.40
N PRO A 191 -24.93 -10.28 11.24
CA PRO A 191 -23.51 -10.03 10.97
C PRO A 191 -23.09 -8.56 11.09
N GLU A 192 -23.98 -7.60 10.84
CA GLU A 192 -23.69 -6.18 11.03
C GLU A 192 -23.40 -5.82 12.50
N SER A 193 -23.89 -6.63 13.44
CA SER A 193 -23.59 -6.42 14.87
C SER A 193 -22.08 -6.45 15.18
N ALA A 194 -21.26 -7.13 14.36
CA ALA A 194 -19.80 -7.13 14.51
C ALA A 194 -19.20 -5.75 14.17
N VAL A 195 -19.74 -5.05 13.18
CA VAL A 195 -19.35 -3.68 12.82
C VAL A 195 -19.71 -2.73 13.94
N VAL A 196 -20.98 -2.77 14.39
CA VAL A 196 -21.47 -1.98 15.50
C VAL A 196 -20.65 -2.20 16.75
N ALA A 197 -20.39 -3.48 17.09
CA ALA A 197 -19.58 -3.84 18.25
C ALA A 197 -18.13 -3.32 18.15
N THR A 198 -17.55 -3.28 16.96
CA THR A 198 -16.22 -2.70 16.74
C THR A 198 -16.20 -1.21 17.09
N VAL A 199 -17.19 -0.45 16.64
CA VAL A 199 -17.31 0.97 16.97
C VAL A 199 -17.63 1.16 18.45
N ALA A 200 -18.59 0.41 18.99
CA ALA A 200 -18.96 0.47 20.41
C ALA A 200 -17.80 0.06 21.34
N SER A 201 -16.93 -0.85 20.92
CA SER A 201 -15.77 -1.31 21.70
C SER A 201 -14.88 -0.15 22.15
N HIS A 202 -14.55 0.77 21.25
CA HIS A 202 -13.74 1.93 21.64
C HIS A 202 -14.51 2.95 22.48
N VAL A 203 -15.82 3.11 22.26
CA VAL A 203 -16.67 4.04 23.01
C VAL A 203 -16.80 3.60 24.46
N TYR A 204 -17.06 2.32 24.68
CA TYR A 204 -17.30 1.76 26.02
C TYR A 204 -16.05 1.10 26.66
N ASN A 205 -14.88 1.23 26.05
CA ASN A 205 -13.64 0.59 26.51
C ASN A 205 -13.80 -0.93 26.79
N SER A 206 -14.50 -1.64 25.92
CA SER A 206 -14.99 -2.98 26.17
C SER A 206 -14.66 -3.94 25.04
N VAL A 207 -14.26 -5.17 25.35
CA VAL A 207 -14.00 -6.21 24.35
C VAL A 207 -15.28 -6.67 23.66
N ILE A 208 -15.17 -7.26 22.49
CA ILE A 208 -16.32 -7.82 21.76
C ILE A 208 -16.53 -9.27 22.16
N VAL A 209 -17.74 -9.61 22.58
CA VAL A 209 -18.17 -10.95 22.97
C VAL A 209 -19.43 -11.35 22.22
N ASP A 210 -19.41 -12.52 21.58
CA ASP A 210 -20.60 -13.08 20.93
C ASP A 210 -21.56 -13.71 21.95
N VAL A 211 -22.86 -13.70 21.65
CA VAL A 211 -23.91 -14.26 22.53
C VAL A 211 -23.65 -15.68 22.98
N ARG A 212 -22.92 -16.47 22.17
CA ARG A 212 -22.57 -17.87 22.49
C ARG A 212 -21.61 -18.00 23.66
N ASP A 213 -20.80 -16.98 23.94
CA ASP A 213 -19.80 -16.99 25.02
C ASP A 213 -20.21 -16.11 26.21
N ARG A 214 -21.37 -15.46 26.15
CA ARG A 214 -21.87 -14.53 27.18
C ARG A 214 -21.77 -15.11 28.60
N GLU A 215 -22.30 -16.33 28.81
CA GLU A 215 -22.32 -16.96 30.13
C GLU A 215 -20.91 -17.14 30.73
N TYR A 216 -19.93 -17.43 29.87
CA TYR A 216 -18.53 -17.57 30.30
C TYR A 216 -17.96 -16.22 30.76
N PHE A 217 -18.18 -15.14 30.01
CA PHE A 217 -17.66 -13.82 30.35
C PHE A 217 -18.35 -13.22 31.57
N ASP A 218 -19.66 -13.45 31.75
CA ASP A 218 -20.37 -13.10 32.96
C ASP A 218 -19.78 -13.80 34.20
N LYS A 219 -19.44 -15.09 34.09
CA LYS A 219 -18.81 -15.88 35.21
C LYS A 219 -17.43 -15.37 35.60
N ILE A 220 -16.64 -14.86 34.68
CA ILE A 220 -15.34 -14.26 34.99
C ILE A 220 -15.43 -12.81 35.45
N GLY A 221 -16.64 -12.27 35.63
CA GLY A 221 -16.90 -10.95 36.20
C GLY A 221 -16.79 -9.80 35.21
N LEU A 222 -16.91 -10.06 33.91
CA LEU A 222 -17.15 -9.01 32.91
C LEU A 222 -18.67 -8.76 32.81
N THR A 223 -19.05 -7.52 32.54
CA THR A 223 -20.45 -7.13 32.37
C THR A 223 -20.70 -6.55 31.01
N ILE A 224 -21.93 -6.67 30.50
CA ILE A 224 -22.34 -6.03 29.26
C ILE A 224 -22.31 -4.50 29.46
N THR A 225 -21.60 -3.82 28.57
CA THR A 225 -21.56 -2.35 28.50
C THR A 225 -22.43 -1.81 27.37
N TYR A 226 -22.60 -2.60 26.31
CA TYR A 226 -23.47 -2.26 25.18
C TYR A 226 -23.97 -3.53 24.49
N ASP A 227 -25.22 -3.51 24.04
CA ASP A 227 -25.82 -4.59 23.27
C ASP A 227 -25.97 -4.18 21.79
N ALA A 228 -25.15 -4.77 20.93
CA ALA A 228 -25.12 -4.54 19.50
C ALA A 228 -25.95 -5.55 18.69
N THR A 229 -26.55 -6.55 19.33
CA THR A 229 -27.12 -7.74 18.68
C THR A 229 -28.18 -7.43 17.62
N ASP A 230 -28.97 -6.37 17.79
CA ASP A 230 -30.06 -5.96 16.88
C ASP A 230 -29.74 -4.68 16.09
N LYS A 231 -28.51 -4.17 16.19
CA LYS A 231 -28.09 -2.90 15.58
C LYS A 231 -27.52 -3.10 14.18
N THR A 232 -27.64 -2.07 13.33
CA THR A 232 -27.09 -2.00 11.99
C THR A 232 -25.90 -1.05 11.91
N THR A 233 -25.16 -1.08 10.82
CA THR A 233 -24.08 -0.12 10.55
C THR A 233 -24.57 1.32 10.52
N GLU A 234 -25.79 1.53 10.02
CA GLU A 234 -26.44 2.85 9.99
C GLU A 234 -26.80 3.34 11.41
N ASP A 235 -27.31 2.44 12.27
CA ASP A 235 -27.53 2.76 13.68
C ASP A 235 -26.22 3.20 14.35
N ALA A 236 -25.11 2.47 14.12
CA ALA A 236 -23.81 2.82 14.67
C ALA A 236 -23.32 4.19 14.20
N TRP A 237 -23.56 4.54 12.94
CA TRP A 237 -23.20 5.84 12.39
C TRP A 237 -23.95 6.98 13.11
N HIS A 238 -25.26 6.86 13.23
CA HIS A 238 -26.08 7.87 13.89
C HIS A 238 -25.80 8.00 15.38
N GLU A 239 -25.52 6.88 16.04
CA GLU A 239 -25.28 6.84 17.48
C GLU A 239 -23.86 7.30 17.86
N PHE A 240 -22.84 6.90 17.10
CA PHE A 240 -21.44 7.02 17.51
C PHE A 240 -20.58 7.96 16.66
N LYS A 241 -21.09 8.57 15.60
CA LYS A 241 -20.34 9.52 14.76
C LYS A 241 -19.56 10.55 15.58
N GLY A 242 -20.16 11.09 16.64
CA GLY A 242 -19.53 12.09 17.51
C GLY A 242 -18.38 11.56 18.37
N ASN A 243 -18.24 10.24 18.49
CA ASN A 243 -17.16 9.57 19.24
C ASN A 243 -16.04 9.08 18.33
N CYS A 244 -16.23 9.14 17.01
CA CYS A 244 -15.28 8.65 16.04
C CYS A 244 -14.31 9.75 15.58
N SER A 245 -13.08 9.36 15.27
CA SER A 245 -12.11 10.21 14.59
C SER A 245 -12.43 10.28 13.09
N ASN A 246 -12.39 11.46 12.51
CA ASN A 246 -12.56 11.66 11.07
C ASN A 246 -11.24 11.62 10.28
N LYS A 247 -10.14 11.16 10.91
CA LYS A 247 -8.82 11.11 10.28
C LYS A 247 -8.62 9.92 9.36
N ALA A 248 -9.37 8.86 9.56
CA ALA A 248 -9.39 7.69 8.69
C ALA A 248 -10.73 6.95 8.81
N LEU A 249 -11.01 6.11 7.83
CA LEU A 249 -12.14 5.17 7.82
C LEU A 249 -11.59 3.76 7.64
N VAL A 250 -12.21 2.79 8.28
CA VAL A 250 -11.97 1.38 7.97
C VAL A 250 -13.11 0.84 7.12
N LEU A 251 -12.78 0.27 5.98
CA LEU A 251 -13.72 -0.33 5.02
C LEU A 251 -13.36 -1.81 4.87
N MET A 252 -14.21 -2.70 5.38
CA MET A 252 -13.91 -4.13 5.33
C MET A 252 -15.18 -4.99 5.38
N PRO A 253 -15.15 -6.19 4.80
CA PRO A 253 -16.17 -7.21 5.07
C PRO A 253 -16.14 -7.63 6.54
N VAL A 254 -17.30 -8.01 7.09
CA VAL A 254 -17.38 -8.50 8.49
C VAL A 254 -16.46 -9.69 8.74
N GLN A 255 -16.33 -10.53 7.73
CA GLN A 255 -15.67 -11.83 7.85
C GLN A 255 -14.15 -11.79 7.84
N THR A 256 -13.56 -10.84 7.11
CA THR A 256 -12.10 -10.83 6.83
C THR A 256 -11.34 -9.73 7.57
N GLY A 257 -11.99 -9.05 8.52
CA GLY A 257 -11.47 -7.83 9.09
C GLY A 257 -10.25 -8.01 9.99
N GLU A 258 -9.07 -7.84 9.45
CA GLU A 258 -7.82 -7.74 10.21
C GLU A 258 -7.57 -6.33 10.78
N LEU A 259 -8.41 -5.35 10.42
CA LEU A 259 -8.24 -3.93 10.77
C LEU A 259 -8.98 -3.49 12.03
N ARG A 260 -9.72 -4.39 12.70
CA ARG A 260 -10.50 -4.02 13.91
C ARG A 260 -9.62 -3.54 15.05
N GLU A 261 -8.46 -4.17 15.24
CA GLU A 261 -7.48 -3.73 16.24
C GLU A 261 -7.14 -2.25 16.05
N TYR A 262 -6.82 -1.87 14.82
CA TYR A 262 -6.47 -0.49 14.48
C TYR A 262 -7.66 0.47 14.62
N ALA A 263 -8.85 0.05 14.20
CA ALA A 263 -10.07 0.84 14.34
C ALA A 263 -10.40 1.10 15.82
N VAL A 264 -10.34 0.07 16.67
CA VAL A 264 -10.61 0.18 18.12
C VAL A 264 -9.54 1.05 18.80
N LYS A 265 -8.25 0.85 18.46
CA LYS A 265 -7.17 1.68 19.01
C LYS A 265 -7.38 3.16 18.75
N ASN A 266 -7.78 3.54 17.54
CA ASN A 266 -7.76 4.90 17.05
C ASN A 266 -9.15 5.56 16.95
N ASN A 267 -10.18 4.94 17.52
CA ASN A 267 -11.57 5.42 17.50
C ASN A 267 -12.08 5.67 16.06
N LEU A 268 -11.76 4.78 15.11
CA LEU A 268 -12.21 4.92 13.74
C LEU A 268 -13.60 4.33 13.55
N PHE A 269 -14.38 4.95 12.67
CA PHE A 269 -15.60 4.31 12.19
C PHE A 269 -15.25 3.14 11.26
N VAL A 270 -16.07 2.12 11.30
CA VAL A 270 -15.97 0.95 10.41
C VAL A 270 -17.20 0.93 9.51
N LEU A 271 -16.99 0.95 8.21
CA LEU A 271 -18.04 0.79 7.23
C LEU A 271 -17.96 -0.61 6.62
N ASN A 272 -19.07 -1.31 6.66
CA ASN A 272 -19.18 -2.59 6.00
C ASN A 272 -19.87 -2.44 4.64
N LEU A 273 -19.19 -2.88 3.59
CA LEU A 273 -19.76 -3.07 2.27
C LEU A 273 -20.24 -4.52 2.16
N ASN A 274 -21.34 -4.83 1.51
CA ASN A 274 -21.83 -6.18 1.21
C ASN A 274 -22.64 -6.93 2.25
N MET A 275 -23.22 -6.24 3.22
CA MET A 275 -23.98 -6.97 4.24
C MET A 275 -25.52 -6.92 4.08
N LYS A 276 -26.04 -6.45 2.98
CA LYS A 276 -27.47 -6.69 2.72
C LYS A 276 -27.72 -8.20 2.54
N ASN A 277 -28.32 -8.79 3.57
CA ASN A 277 -28.80 -10.19 3.57
C ASN A 277 -27.72 -11.28 3.63
N GLY A 278 -26.53 -10.98 4.12
CA GLY A 278 -25.51 -12.02 4.31
C GLY A 278 -24.97 -12.66 3.04
N THR A 279 -25.12 -12.01 1.91
CA THR A 279 -24.56 -12.45 0.65
C THR A 279 -23.54 -11.43 0.16
N SER A 280 -22.47 -11.91 -0.45
CA SER A 280 -21.43 -11.12 -1.10
C SER A 280 -21.93 -10.24 -2.26
N SER A 281 -23.21 -10.26 -2.55
CA SER A 281 -23.87 -9.51 -3.62
C SER A 281 -24.73 -8.34 -3.12
N GLY A 282 -24.72 -8.03 -1.83
CA GLY A 282 -25.42 -6.87 -1.30
C GLY A 282 -24.65 -5.60 -1.65
N GLY A 283 -25.20 -4.76 -2.51
CA GLY A 283 -24.55 -3.53 -2.93
C GLY A 283 -24.15 -2.62 -1.76
N VAL A 284 -23.19 -1.75 -2.03
CA VAL A 284 -22.76 -0.67 -1.13
C VAL A 284 -24.00 0.15 -0.74
N ASN A 285 -24.17 0.44 0.55
CA ASN A 285 -25.06 1.51 0.95
C ASN A 285 -24.41 2.85 0.56
N THR A 286 -24.61 3.25 -0.69
CA THR A 286 -23.97 4.43 -1.28
C THR A 286 -24.35 5.73 -0.55
N GLY A 287 -25.53 5.78 0.06
CA GLY A 287 -26.00 6.96 0.82
C GLY A 287 -25.16 7.21 2.07
N ILE A 288 -25.00 6.19 2.93
CA ILE A 288 -24.22 6.33 4.16
C ILE A 288 -22.73 6.47 3.86
N MET A 289 -22.21 5.79 2.83
CA MET A 289 -20.83 5.93 2.41
C MET A 289 -20.52 7.36 1.95
N ASP A 290 -21.38 7.95 1.16
CA ASP A 290 -21.21 9.33 0.67
C ASP A 290 -21.21 10.34 1.84
N GLU A 291 -22.09 10.15 2.84
CA GLU A 291 -22.13 10.98 4.05
C GLU A 291 -20.84 10.84 4.88
N ILE A 292 -20.34 9.62 5.06
CA ILE A 292 -19.11 9.35 5.81
C ILE A 292 -17.90 9.94 5.10
N LEU A 293 -17.79 9.74 3.79
CA LEU A 293 -16.67 10.28 2.99
C LEU A 293 -16.67 11.81 3.03
N ALA A 294 -17.83 12.45 2.98
CA ALA A 294 -17.94 13.91 3.12
C ALA A 294 -17.52 14.40 4.52
N TRP A 295 -17.79 13.63 5.57
CA TRP A 295 -17.42 13.95 6.95
C TRP A 295 -15.93 13.78 7.25
N LEU A 296 -15.23 12.90 6.56
CA LEU A 296 -13.80 12.68 6.76
C LEU A 296 -12.99 13.96 6.52
N ALA A 297 -11.88 14.11 7.22
CA ALA A 297 -10.94 15.20 7.02
C ALA A 297 -10.33 15.17 5.61
N PRO A 298 -9.96 16.32 5.02
CA PRO A 298 -9.29 16.37 3.72
C PRO A 298 -8.03 15.49 3.69
N GLY A 299 -7.90 14.65 2.67
CA GLY A 299 -6.78 13.72 2.52
C GLY A 299 -6.78 12.53 3.49
N ALA A 300 -7.88 12.29 4.19
CA ALA A 300 -8.02 11.10 5.05
C ALA A 300 -7.93 9.82 4.22
N SER A 301 -7.36 8.77 4.81
CA SER A 301 -7.27 7.46 4.19
C SER A 301 -8.46 6.58 4.53
N VAL A 302 -8.89 5.77 3.57
CA VAL A 302 -9.85 4.69 3.74
C VAL A 302 -9.06 3.38 3.69
N LEU A 303 -8.91 2.73 4.84
CA LEU A 303 -8.15 1.50 4.96
C LEU A 303 -9.05 0.28 4.77
N GLY A 304 -8.62 -0.64 3.94
CA GLY A 304 -9.34 -1.88 3.68
C GLY A 304 -9.45 -2.18 2.21
N TRP A 305 -10.29 -3.12 1.86
CA TRP A 305 -10.61 -3.46 0.48
C TRP A 305 -11.93 -4.20 0.41
N GLU A 306 -12.58 -4.11 -0.74
CA GLU A 306 -13.77 -4.87 -1.02
C GLU A 306 -13.78 -5.28 -2.50
N SER A 307 -13.76 -6.58 -2.76
CA SER A 307 -13.63 -7.12 -4.12
C SER A 307 -14.94 -7.61 -4.76
N ALA A 308 -15.99 -7.83 -3.97
CA ALA A 308 -17.22 -8.45 -4.48
C ALA A 308 -18.05 -7.50 -5.34
N SER A 309 -17.99 -6.19 -5.07
CA SER A 309 -18.73 -5.17 -5.83
C SER A 309 -17.97 -4.65 -7.06
N GLY A 310 -16.70 -5.01 -7.20
CA GLY A 310 -15.79 -4.44 -8.18
C GLY A 310 -15.06 -3.21 -7.62
N GLU A 311 -13.81 -3.07 -7.98
CA GLU A 311 -12.88 -2.04 -7.49
C GLU A 311 -13.40 -0.61 -7.68
N ASP A 312 -13.89 -0.32 -8.87
CA ASP A 312 -14.38 1.00 -9.25
C ASP A 312 -15.56 1.48 -8.38
N VAL A 313 -16.40 0.55 -7.92
CA VAL A 313 -17.61 0.86 -7.13
C VAL A 313 -17.28 1.58 -5.82
N PHE A 314 -16.10 1.36 -5.24
CA PHE A 314 -15.70 2.02 -3.99
C PHE A 314 -14.50 2.96 -4.15
N VAL A 315 -13.60 2.74 -5.11
CA VAL A 315 -12.46 3.65 -5.34
C VAL A 315 -12.90 4.98 -5.95
N SER A 316 -13.85 4.97 -6.91
CA SER A 316 -14.36 6.20 -7.50
C SER A 316 -15.04 7.14 -6.50
N PRO A 317 -15.97 6.71 -5.62
CA PRO A 317 -16.51 7.58 -4.58
C PRO A 317 -15.44 8.11 -3.61
N VAL A 318 -14.49 7.27 -3.20
CA VAL A 318 -13.37 7.68 -2.33
C VAL A 318 -12.55 8.78 -3.00
N SER A 319 -12.18 8.58 -4.27
CA SER A 319 -11.46 9.56 -5.08
C SER A 319 -12.25 10.86 -5.24
N ALA A 320 -13.54 10.77 -5.57
CA ALA A 320 -14.41 11.93 -5.80
C ALA A 320 -14.55 12.83 -4.56
N HIS A 321 -14.45 12.28 -3.37
CA HIS A 321 -14.42 13.04 -2.12
C HIS A 321 -13.03 13.56 -1.73
N GLY A 322 -11.99 13.32 -2.54
CA GLY A 322 -10.61 13.72 -2.22
C GLY A 322 -10.03 12.89 -1.06
N ARG A 323 -10.33 11.60 -1.04
CA ARG A 323 -9.80 10.64 -0.07
C ARG A 323 -8.94 9.61 -0.80
N LEU A 324 -8.15 8.84 -0.05
CA LEU A 324 -7.20 7.87 -0.58
C LEU A 324 -7.57 6.48 -0.08
N MET A 325 -7.66 5.51 -0.97
CA MET A 325 -7.90 4.11 -0.60
C MET A 325 -6.57 3.40 -0.32
N LEU A 326 -6.47 2.71 0.80
CA LEU A 326 -5.32 1.88 1.13
C LEU A 326 -5.75 0.42 1.28
N ALA A 327 -5.36 -0.41 0.33
CA ALA A 327 -5.65 -1.84 0.38
C ALA A 327 -4.92 -2.48 1.57
N ALA A 328 -5.65 -2.80 2.63
CA ALA A 328 -5.10 -3.16 3.93
C ALA A 328 -5.88 -4.25 4.70
N ASP A 329 -6.93 -4.83 4.12
CA ASP A 329 -7.83 -5.77 4.83
C ASP A 329 -7.17 -7.10 5.22
N TRP A 330 -6.06 -7.50 4.58
CA TRP A 330 -5.25 -8.68 4.96
C TRP A 330 -4.09 -8.36 5.91
N SER A 331 -3.84 -7.09 6.16
CA SER A 331 -2.76 -6.67 7.05
C SER A 331 -3.27 -6.51 8.48
N SER A 332 -2.45 -6.87 9.45
CA SER A 332 -2.78 -6.89 10.86
C SER A 332 -1.80 -6.09 11.72
N ASN A 333 -2.11 -5.94 13.00
CA ASN A 333 -1.21 -5.32 13.97
C ASN A 333 -0.83 -3.85 13.68
N HIS A 334 -1.67 -3.08 12.96
CA HIS A 334 -1.32 -1.70 12.60
C HIS A 334 -1.02 -0.82 13.81
N GLY A 335 -1.66 -1.07 14.93
CA GLY A 335 -1.36 -0.41 16.19
C GLY A 335 0.04 -0.67 16.73
N MET A 336 0.65 -1.79 16.33
CA MET A 336 1.99 -2.20 16.74
C MET A 336 3.02 -2.07 15.61
N THR A 337 2.65 -2.30 14.35
CA THR A 337 3.57 -2.11 13.21
C THR A 337 3.92 -0.64 13.00
N SER A 338 3.05 0.29 13.40
CA SER A 338 3.29 1.74 13.41
C SER A 338 4.09 2.22 14.64
N ALA A 339 4.47 1.33 15.57
CA ALA A 339 5.23 1.73 16.75
C ALA A 339 6.57 2.37 16.36
N GLY A 340 6.80 3.56 16.88
CA GLY A 340 8.01 4.32 16.55
C GLY A 340 7.91 5.17 15.27
N ALA A 341 6.80 5.11 14.50
CA ALA A 341 6.64 5.90 13.28
C ALA A 341 6.83 7.41 13.51
N VAL A 342 6.38 7.94 14.64
CA VAL A 342 6.55 9.37 15.00
C VAL A 342 8.02 9.79 15.09
N SER A 343 8.92 8.90 15.48
CA SER A 343 10.35 9.17 15.62
C SER A 343 11.20 8.60 14.48
N HIS A 344 10.59 7.90 13.54
CA HIS A 344 11.28 7.32 12.40
C HIS A 344 11.78 8.41 11.44
N SER A 345 12.91 8.17 10.81
CA SER A 345 13.42 8.99 9.72
C SER A 345 13.16 8.28 8.39
N PRO A 346 12.69 8.98 7.36
CA PRO A 346 12.38 8.36 6.08
C PRO A 346 13.56 7.59 5.48
N ALA A 347 13.29 6.40 4.98
CA ALA A 347 14.28 5.63 4.24
C ALA A 347 14.60 6.29 2.90
N LEU A 348 15.87 6.23 2.46
CA LEU A 348 16.33 6.91 1.26
C LEU A 348 16.45 5.97 0.07
N ALA A 349 15.77 6.29 -1.02
CA ALA A 349 15.90 5.57 -2.28
C ALA A 349 17.30 5.76 -2.89
N LYS A 350 17.78 4.71 -3.56
CA LYS A 350 18.92 4.79 -4.46
C LYS A 350 18.48 5.47 -5.76
N VAL A 351 19.10 6.58 -6.09
CA VAL A 351 18.77 7.40 -7.26
C VAL A 351 19.88 7.32 -8.28
N MET A 352 19.51 7.13 -9.54
CA MET A 352 20.46 7.15 -10.65
C MET A 352 20.98 8.58 -10.87
N ASN A 353 22.30 8.69 -11.11
CA ASN A 353 22.85 9.96 -11.61
C ASN A 353 22.66 10.04 -13.13
N PRO A 354 21.79 10.92 -13.63
CA PRO A 354 21.50 11.01 -15.06
C PRO A 354 22.68 11.47 -15.91
N ARG A 355 23.72 12.07 -15.32
CA ARG A 355 24.96 12.46 -16.01
C ARG A 355 25.83 11.25 -16.36
N LYS A 356 25.62 10.10 -15.71
CA LYS A 356 26.35 8.85 -15.99
C LYS A 356 25.70 8.01 -17.09
N ILE A 357 24.55 8.43 -17.62
CA ILE A 357 23.88 7.70 -18.71
C ILE A 357 24.65 7.96 -20.02
N ASN A 358 25.01 6.87 -20.71
CA ASN A 358 25.54 6.98 -22.06
C ASN A 358 24.39 7.19 -23.06
N TYR A 359 24.14 8.42 -23.43
CA TYR A 359 23.07 8.80 -24.36
C TYR A 359 23.41 8.54 -25.83
N SER A 360 24.68 8.23 -26.18
CA SER A 360 25.10 8.00 -27.57
C SER A 360 24.76 6.61 -28.09
N VAL A 361 24.46 5.65 -27.22
CA VAL A 361 24.08 4.31 -27.64
C VAL A 361 22.69 4.33 -28.26
N SER A 362 22.61 3.92 -29.52
CA SER A 362 21.34 3.76 -30.22
C SER A 362 20.77 2.36 -29.95
N ALA A 363 19.60 2.31 -29.36
CA ALA A 363 18.84 1.10 -29.11
C ALA A 363 17.35 1.46 -28.94
N HIS A 364 16.48 0.45 -28.98
CA HIS A 364 15.12 0.60 -28.50
C HIS A 364 15.13 0.30 -26.98
N TYR A 365 14.78 1.29 -26.20
CA TYR A 365 14.82 1.19 -24.73
C TYR A 365 13.46 0.80 -24.17
N VAL A 366 13.44 -0.21 -23.32
CA VAL A 366 12.21 -0.70 -22.68
C VAL A 366 12.35 -0.62 -21.17
N SER A 367 11.37 -0.04 -20.52
CA SER A 367 11.31 -0.09 -19.06
C SER A 367 10.11 -0.89 -18.60
N PHE A 368 10.34 -1.75 -17.62
CA PHE A 368 9.31 -2.56 -16.97
C PHE A 368 9.09 -2.08 -15.55
N PHE A 369 7.83 -1.94 -15.16
CA PHE A 369 7.48 -1.68 -13.77
C PHE A 369 6.30 -2.56 -13.35
N LEU A 370 6.27 -2.91 -12.06
CA LEU A 370 5.22 -3.76 -11.49
C LEU A 370 4.01 -2.90 -11.12
N SER A 371 2.80 -3.37 -11.43
CA SER A 371 1.55 -2.78 -10.92
C SER A 371 1.38 -3.01 -9.41
N ASP A 372 0.32 -2.47 -8.83
CA ASP A 372 -0.13 -2.74 -7.46
C ASP A 372 0.85 -2.33 -6.33
N GLY A 373 1.70 -1.34 -6.57
CA GLY A 373 2.63 -0.81 -5.56
C GLY A 373 1.95 -0.01 -4.44
N ASP A 374 0.68 0.32 -4.60
CA ASP A 374 -0.23 0.89 -3.60
C ASP A 374 -0.82 -0.16 -2.65
N ASN A 375 -0.72 -1.44 -2.98
CA ASN A 375 -1.31 -2.53 -2.24
C ASN A 375 -0.50 -2.84 -0.97
N TYR A 376 -0.75 -2.06 0.08
CA TYR A 376 -0.05 -2.13 1.36
C TYR A 376 -0.09 -3.54 1.98
N GLN A 377 -1.26 -4.19 1.96
CA GLN A 377 -1.40 -5.54 2.52
C GLN A 377 -0.56 -6.57 1.79
N TRP A 378 -0.40 -6.44 0.48
CA TRP A 378 0.47 -7.31 -0.30
C TRP A 378 1.95 -7.04 0.00
N ILE A 379 2.33 -5.77 0.13
CA ILE A 379 3.68 -5.39 0.56
C ILE A 379 4.03 -5.99 1.92
N MET A 380 3.07 -6.05 2.82
CA MET A 380 3.25 -6.66 4.15
C MET A 380 3.21 -8.19 4.14
N ASN A 381 2.71 -8.87 3.11
CA ASN A 381 2.53 -10.31 3.14
C ASN A 381 3.39 -11.10 2.14
N GLY A 382 3.45 -10.73 0.88
CA GLY A 382 4.11 -11.57 -0.14
C GLY A 382 5.02 -10.85 -1.12
N PHE A 383 4.92 -9.54 -1.23
CA PHE A 383 5.58 -8.72 -2.24
C PHE A 383 7.09 -8.94 -2.31
N ASP A 384 7.77 -8.91 -1.16
CA ASP A 384 9.23 -9.05 -1.12
C ASP A 384 9.67 -10.39 -1.68
N LYS A 385 9.12 -11.47 -1.15
CA LYS A 385 9.49 -12.84 -1.54
C LYS A 385 9.15 -13.17 -2.99
N ASP A 386 7.98 -12.72 -3.45
CA ASP A 386 7.44 -13.14 -4.74
C ASP A 386 7.93 -12.27 -5.90
N PHE A 387 8.29 -11.00 -5.64
CA PHE A 387 8.60 -10.03 -6.70
C PHE A 387 9.83 -9.18 -6.43
N TYR A 388 9.97 -8.60 -5.24
CA TYR A 388 10.93 -7.53 -5.01
C TYR A 388 12.38 -8.07 -4.91
N SER A 389 12.64 -8.95 -3.96
CA SER A 389 13.96 -9.56 -3.78
C SER A 389 14.37 -10.43 -4.96
N VAL A 390 13.41 -11.14 -5.58
CA VAL A 390 13.66 -11.96 -6.77
C VAL A 390 14.15 -11.10 -7.95
N SER A 391 13.68 -9.87 -8.07
CA SER A 391 14.06 -8.98 -9.18
C SER A 391 15.55 -8.61 -9.16
N SER A 392 16.20 -8.62 -8.01
CA SER A 392 17.63 -8.28 -7.88
C SER A 392 18.56 -9.27 -8.55
N VAL A 393 18.13 -10.53 -8.71
CA VAL A 393 18.90 -11.62 -9.34
C VAL A 393 18.50 -11.85 -10.80
N ILE A 394 17.43 -11.20 -11.29
CA ILE A 394 16.97 -11.31 -12.68
C ILE A 394 17.38 -10.04 -13.44
N PRO A 395 18.11 -10.14 -14.56
CA PRO A 395 18.64 -8.98 -15.28
C PRO A 395 17.59 -8.26 -16.15
N ALA A 396 16.36 -8.15 -15.66
CA ALA A 396 15.27 -7.47 -16.36
C ALA A 396 15.13 -5.97 -16.02
N ARG A 397 15.88 -5.47 -15.05
CA ARG A 397 15.85 -4.07 -14.57
C ARG A 397 14.46 -3.59 -14.22
N MET A 398 13.74 -4.39 -13.45
CA MET A 398 12.40 -4.11 -12.98
C MET A 398 12.36 -2.88 -12.07
N SER A 399 11.39 -1.99 -12.26
CA SER A 399 11.10 -0.87 -11.37
C SER A 399 9.82 -1.11 -10.58
N PHE A 400 9.65 -0.43 -9.46
CA PHE A 400 8.55 -0.67 -8.54
C PHE A 400 7.91 0.63 -8.08
N GLY A 401 6.57 0.70 -8.14
CA GLY A 401 5.81 1.60 -7.28
C GLY A 401 5.85 1.08 -5.84
N ILE A 402 5.95 1.96 -4.89
CA ILE A 402 5.83 1.65 -3.45
C ILE A 402 5.04 2.78 -2.80
N CYS A 403 4.03 2.44 -2.00
CA CYS A 403 3.29 3.40 -1.19
C CYS A 403 4.14 3.84 0.02
N SER A 404 5.26 4.55 -0.23
CA SER A 404 6.24 4.91 0.79
C SER A 404 5.62 5.69 1.94
N GLN A 405 4.71 6.58 1.62
CA GLN A 405 4.01 7.39 2.61
C GLN A 405 3.17 6.57 3.60
N ALA A 406 2.50 5.51 3.11
CA ALA A 406 1.74 4.62 3.97
C ALA A 406 2.67 3.72 4.80
N LEU A 407 3.75 3.24 4.19
CA LEU A 407 4.74 2.40 4.88
C LEU A 407 5.43 3.14 6.02
N GLU A 408 5.86 4.37 5.80
CA GLU A 408 6.50 5.18 6.83
C GLU A 408 5.62 5.35 8.07
N GLN A 409 4.31 5.50 7.88
CA GLN A 409 3.38 5.69 8.99
C GLN A 409 2.93 4.37 9.64
N LEU A 410 2.64 3.37 8.85
CA LEU A 410 2.03 2.13 9.34
C LEU A 410 3.04 1.00 9.57
N ALA A 411 4.19 1.01 8.89
CA ALA A 411 5.20 -0.03 8.99
C ALA A 411 6.62 0.48 8.65
N PRO A 412 7.18 1.45 9.41
CA PRO A 412 8.48 2.05 9.11
C PRO A 412 9.62 1.03 9.03
N VAL A 413 9.57 -0.03 9.81
CA VAL A 413 10.57 -1.13 9.76
C VAL A 413 10.52 -1.88 8.42
N GLN A 414 9.35 -2.06 7.84
CA GLN A 414 9.21 -2.68 6.52
C GLN A 414 9.66 -1.73 5.41
N GLU A 415 9.43 -0.45 5.58
CA GLU A 415 9.95 0.57 4.68
C GLU A 415 11.48 0.52 4.62
N ASP A 416 12.15 0.62 5.76
CA ASP A 416 13.62 0.53 5.87
C ASP A 416 14.16 -0.72 5.17
N TYR A 417 13.49 -1.86 5.40
CA TYR A 417 13.88 -3.11 4.79
C TYR A 417 13.81 -3.04 3.27
N LEU A 418 12.70 -2.61 2.70
CA LEU A 418 12.50 -2.54 1.25
C LEU A 418 13.49 -1.57 0.59
N PHE A 419 13.66 -0.38 1.14
CA PHE A 419 14.61 0.59 0.61
C PHE A 419 16.04 0.08 0.67
N SER A 420 16.43 -0.61 1.76
CA SER A 420 17.77 -1.23 1.87
C SER A 420 18.02 -2.31 0.83
N LYS A 421 16.98 -2.97 0.33
CA LYS A 421 17.05 -4.05 -0.68
C LYS A 421 16.89 -3.55 -2.12
N GLN A 422 16.69 -2.26 -2.34
CA GLN A 422 16.59 -1.72 -3.70
C GLN A 422 17.82 -2.10 -4.53
N ALA A 423 17.60 -2.71 -5.69
CA ALA A 423 18.66 -3.00 -6.64
C ALA A 423 19.21 -1.71 -7.29
N ASP A 424 20.51 -1.64 -7.54
CA ASP A 424 21.18 -0.44 -8.07
C ASP A 424 20.68 -0.01 -9.47
N ASN A 425 20.09 -0.93 -10.20
CA ASN A 425 19.54 -0.71 -11.55
C ASN A 425 18.00 -0.64 -11.57
N SER A 426 17.37 -0.47 -10.43
CA SER A 426 15.91 -0.37 -10.24
C SER A 426 15.53 1.07 -9.85
N THR A 427 14.36 1.53 -10.29
CA THR A 427 13.75 2.75 -9.80
C THR A 427 12.66 2.40 -8.80
N LEU A 428 12.71 3.00 -7.61
CA LEU A 428 11.54 3.12 -6.74
C LEU A 428 10.79 4.38 -7.10
N MET A 429 9.47 4.28 -7.20
CA MET A 429 8.56 5.36 -7.52
C MET A 429 7.58 5.52 -6.37
N GLU A 430 7.23 6.75 -6.03
CA GLU A 430 6.07 6.97 -5.18
C GLU A 430 4.82 6.47 -5.88
N CYS A 431 4.04 5.62 -5.24
CA CYS A 431 2.82 5.06 -5.80
C CYS A 431 1.61 5.83 -5.28
N PHE A 432 1.02 6.59 -6.15
CA PHE A 432 -0.24 7.35 -6.02
C PHE A 432 -0.29 8.39 -4.91
N GLY A 433 0.83 8.71 -4.26
CA GLY A 433 0.85 9.77 -3.24
C GLY A 433 0.16 9.38 -1.93
N GLY A 434 0.30 8.13 -1.52
CA GLY A 434 -0.11 7.65 -0.19
C GLY A 434 -1.32 6.73 -0.15
N GLY A 435 -1.91 6.43 -1.29
CA GLY A 435 -3.02 5.50 -1.41
C GLY A 435 -3.63 5.53 -2.79
N TYR A 436 -4.47 4.55 -3.08
CA TYR A 436 -5.07 4.35 -4.39
C TYR A 436 -6.22 5.34 -4.65
N PHE A 437 -6.18 5.98 -5.78
CA PHE A 437 -7.25 6.85 -6.28
C PHE A 437 -7.13 7.04 -7.80
N TYR A 438 -8.21 7.48 -8.42
CA TYR A 438 -8.19 7.92 -9.81
C TYR A 438 -7.97 9.42 -9.86
N VAL A 439 -6.87 9.84 -10.48
CA VAL A 439 -6.41 11.23 -10.45
C VAL A 439 -7.36 12.20 -11.17
N ASP A 440 -8.09 11.72 -12.16
CA ASP A 440 -9.11 12.49 -12.88
C ASP A 440 -10.43 12.63 -12.10
N ASP A 441 -10.73 11.70 -11.18
CA ASP A 441 -11.89 11.77 -10.30
C ASP A 441 -11.61 12.53 -8.99
N TYR A 442 -10.33 12.71 -8.62
CA TYR A 442 -9.96 13.18 -7.29
C TYR A 442 -10.59 14.53 -6.93
N ALA A 443 -11.27 14.55 -5.78
CA ALA A 443 -11.91 15.72 -5.18
C ALA A 443 -13.00 16.41 -6.06
N THR A 444 -13.61 15.68 -7.02
CA THR A 444 -14.68 16.22 -7.87
C THR A 444 -15.98 16.54 -7.13
N LYS A 445 -16.20 15.94 -5.97
CA LYS A 445 -17.33 16.25 -5.05
C LYS A 445 -16.96 17.27 -3.95
N SER A 446 -15.77 17.87 -3.99
CA SER A 446 -15.31 18.86 -3.03
C SER A 446 -14.58 20.01 -3.76
N ASP A 447 -13.78 20.80 -3.05
CA ASP A 447 -12.91 21.79 -3.72
C ASP A 447 -11.73 21.06 -4.37
N ARG A 448 -11.89 20.72 -5.65
CA ARG A 448 -10.90 19.96 -6.43
C ARG A 448 -9.55 20.66 -6.48
N LYS A 449 -9.55 21.97 -6.67
CA LYS A 449 -8.29 22.74 -6.76
C LYS A 449 -7.52 22.65 -5.44
N ALA A 450 -8.17 22.99 -4.34
CA ALA A 450 -7.55 22.92 -3.01
C ALA A 450 -7.16 21.47 -2.63
N GLY A 451 -8.00 20.50 -2.99
CA GLY A 451 -7.72 19.08 -2.75
C GLY A 451 -6.47 18.58 -3.51
N LEU A 452 -6.34 18.93 -4.79
CA LEU A 452 -5.17 18.57 -5.59
C LEU A 452 -3.90 19.29 -5.13
N GLU A 453 -3.98 20.59 -4.79
CA GLU A 453 -2.85 21.34 -4.25
C GLU A 453 -2.34 20.71 -2.96
N LEU A 454 -3.23 20.41 -2.01
CA LEU A 454 -2.89 19.75 -0.75
C LEU A 454 -2.25 18.35 -0.96
N LEU A 455 -2.84 17.52 -1.82
CA LEU A 455 -2.31 16.19 -2.13
C LEU A 455 -0.93 16.30 -2.78
N ALA A 456 -0.78 17.19 -3.76
CA ALA A 456 0.46 17.37 -4.49
C ALA A 456 1.61 17.89 -3.58
N GLU A 457 1.32 18.84 -2.69
CA GLU A 457 2.30 19.35 -1.71
C GLU A 457 2.76 18.26 -0.75
N ARG A 458 1.82 17.47 -0.22
CA ARG A 458 2.11 16.35 0.67
C ARG A 458 2.94 15.27 -0.01
N THR A 459 2.55 14.89 -1.23
CA THR A 459 3.28 13.93 -2.04
C THR A 459 4.70 14.42 -2.35
N ALA A 460 4.84 15.70 -2.70
CA ALA A 460 6.14 16.30 -2.95
C ALA A 460 7.04 16.27 -1.71
N ALA A 461 6.50 16.60 -0.55
CA ALA A 461 7.22 16.54 0.72
C ALA A 461 7.73 15.13 1.02
N SER A 462 6.85 14.12 0.88
CA SER A 462 7.22 12.71 1.04
C SER A 462 8.30 12.29 0.05
N MET A 463 8.09 12.53 -1.23
CA MET A 463 9.05 12.16 -2.27
C MET A 463 10.44 12.77 -2.03
N LYS A 464 10.51 14.01 -1.57
CA LYS A 464 11.77 14.68 -1.22
C LYS A 464 12.44 14.00 -0.03
N ALA A 465 11.67 13.70 1.03
CA ALA A 465 12.17 13.02 2.23
C ALA A 465 12.75 11.64 1.91
N HIS A 466 12.09 10.87 1.06
CA HIS A 466 12.51 9.54 0.62
C HIS A 466 13.49 9.56 -0.56
N ARG A 467 13.82 10.72 -1.10
CA ARG A 467 14.63 10.89 -2.32
C ARG A 467 14.01 10.24 -3.57
N LEU A 468 12.69 10.11 -3.63
CA LEU A 468 11.98 9.58 -4.79
C LEU A 468 11.87 10.65 -5.88
N LYS A 469 12.18 10.31 -7.13
CA LYS A 469 12.24 11.24 -8.26
C LYS A 469 11.16 10.99 -9.31
N VAL A 470 10.44 9.90 -9.21
CA VAL A 470 9.39 9.49 -10.14
C VAL A 470 8.10 9.22 -9.39
N LEU A 471 7.01 9.79 -9.88
CA LEU A 471 5.67 9.55 -9.36
C LEU A 471 4.91 8.60 -10.30
N HIS A 472 4.23 7.61 -9.75
CA HIS A 472 3.33 6.72 -10.47
C HIS A 472 1.89 7.07 -10.13
N LEU A 473 1.03 7.26 -11.14
CA LEU A 473 -0.38 7.63 -11.00
C LEU A 473 -1.29 6.73 -11.85
N MET A 474 -2.57 6.74 -11.51
CA MET A 474 -3.63 6.06 -12.27
C MET A 474 -4.78 7.01 -12.56
N ALA A 475 -5.43 6.85 -13.72
CA ALA A 475 -6.61 7.59 -14.13
C ALA A 475 -7.59 6.69 -14.88
N HIS A 476 -8.86 7.04 -14.96
CA HIS A 476 -9.80 6.42 -15.90
C HIS A 476 -9.48 6.78 -17.35
N ASP A 477 -9.15 8.05 -17.59
CA ASP A 477 -8.62 8.52 -18.87
C ASP A 477 -7.36 9.35 -18.61
N VAL A 478 -6.20 8.76 -18.90
CA VAL A 478 -4.89 9.42 -18.72
C VAL A 478 -4.70 10.67 -19.57
N ASN A 479 -5.51 10.85 -20.61
CA ASN A 479 -5.47 12.00 -21.52
C ASN A 479 -6.55 13.05 -21.23
N SER A 480 -7.42 12.83 -20.25
CA SER A 480 -8.47 13.79 -19.88
C SER A 480 -7.90 15.12 -19.40
N ASP A 481 -8.67 16.19 -19.51
CA ASP A 481 -8.26 17.49 -19.01
C ASP A 481 -8.16 17.50 -17.48
N ALA A 482 -8.99 16.72 -16.79
CA ALA A 482 -8.93 16.54 -15.35
C ALA A 482 -7.64 15.82 -14.90
N ALA A 483 -7.19 14.80 -15.64
CA ALA A 483 -5.91 14.15 -15.38
C ALA A 483 -4.74 15.12 -15.62
N LYS A 484 -4.78 15.88 -16.71
CA LYS A 484 -3.75 16.90 -17.02
C LYS A 484 -3.67 18.01 -15.98
N GLU A 485 -4.81 18.43 -15.42
CA GLU A 485 -4.84 19.37 -14.29
C GLU A 485 -4.08 18.82 -13.09
N ALA A 486 -4.35 17.56 -12.74
CA ALA A 486 -3.67 16.91 -11.62
C ALA A 486 -2.16 16.73 -11.87
N TYR A 487 -1.75 16.31 -13.07
CA TYR A 487 -0.31 16.22 -13.42
C TYR A 487 0.41 17.54 -13.22
N LYS A 488 -0.20 18.66 -13.63
CA LYS A 488 0.35 20.01 -13.42
C LYS A 488 0.47 20.35 -11.93
N ALA A 489 -0.50 19.95 -11.11
CA ALA A 489 -0.45 20.18 -9.66
C ALA A 489 0.77 19.47 -9.04
N PHE A 490 0.98 18.19 -9.33
CA PHE A 490 2.14 17.43 -8.83
C PHE A 490 3.47 17.99 -9.34
N ILE A 491 3.57 18.33 -10.63
CA ILE A 491 4.78 18.90 -11.23
C ILE A 491 5.11 20.26 -10.61
N ASN A 492 4.11 21.08 -10.32
CA ASN A 492 4.30 22.38 -9.70
C ASN A 492 4.66 22.31 -8.21
N ALA A 493 4.25 21.24 -7.53
CA ALA A 493 4.56 21.05 -6.11
C ALA A 493 5.97 20.53 -5.87
N ASN A 494 6.55 19.77 -6.81
CA ASN A 494 7.82 19.08 -6.64
C ASN A 494 8.87 19.52 -7.67
N ASP A 495 9.79 20.38 -7.27
CA ASP A 495 10.92 20.87 -8.08
C ASP A 495 11.99 19.79 -8.35
N GLN A 496 11.95 18.66 -7.65
CA GLN A 496 12.86 17.52 -7.83
C GLN A 496 12.25 16.38 -8.67
N LEU A 497 11.00 16.53 -9.12
CA LEU A 497 10.33 15.52 -9.92
C LEU A 497 10.96 15.41 -11.31
N GLU A 498 11.40 14.21 -11.66
CA GLU A 498 12.03 13.95 -12.96
C GLU A 498 11.04 13.51 -14.04
N GLY A 499 9.93 12.88 -13.63
CA GLY A 499 8.84 12.45 -14.51
C GLY A 499 7.71 11.78 -13.75
N ILE A 500 6.58 11.65 -14.43
CA ILE A 500 5.40 10.91 -13.96
C ILE A 500 5.17 9.73 -14.90
N VAL A 501 4.91 8.56 -14.31
CA VAL A 501 4.42 7.36 -15.00
C VAL A 501 2.93 7.23 -14.75
N VAL A 502 2.15 6.97 -15.78
CA VAL A 502 0.70 6.82 -15.64
C VAL A 502 0.21 5.53 -16.27
N ILE A 503 -0.75 4.88 -15.61
CA ILE A 503 -1.53 3.78 -16.16
C ILE A 503 -3.01 4.17 -16.20
N GLN A 504 -3.75 3.58 -17.12
CA GLN A 504 -5.19 3.77 -17.21
C GLN A 504 -5.90 2.59 -16.55
N TYR A 505 -6.91 2.87 -15.80
CA TYR A 505 -7.82 1.85 -15.30
C TYR A 505 -8.96 1.66 -16.29
N SER A 506 -9.17 0.62 -16.74
CA SER A 506 -8.67 -0.53 -17.47
C SER A 506 -8.93 -0.28 -18.96
N PRO A 507 -8.02 -0.51 -19.87
CA PRO A 507 -6.79 -1.27 -19.77
C PRO A 507 -5.59 -0.41 -19.35
N TYR A 508 -4.59 -1.01 -18.66
CA TYR A 508 -3.41 -0.29 -18.13
C TYR A 508 -2.58 0.44 -19.21
N ASN A 509 -2.64 -0.02 -20.44
CA ASN A 509 -1.98 0.58 -21.59
C ASN A 509 -2.89 1.56 -22.37
N GLY A 510 -4.02 1.99 -21.82
CA GLY A 510 -5.00 2.85 -22.54
C GLY A 510 -4.43 4.17 -23.03
N GLY A 511 -3.38 4.66 -22.44
CA GLY A 511 -2.65 5.83 -22.92
C GLY A 511 -1.72 5.57 -24.11
N HIS A 512 -1.53 4.32 -24.54
CA HIS A 512 -0.77 3.90 -25.74
C HIS A 512 0.65 4.47 -25.86
N GLY A 513 1.36 4.64 -24.74
CA GLY A 513 2.73 5.19 -24.74
C GLY A 513 2.81 6.69 -24.98
N ASN A 514 1.69 7.41 -24.92
CA ASN A 514 1.68 8.87 -25.09
C ASN A 514 2.56 9.57 -24.06
N ILE A 515 3.29 10.58 -24.52
CA ILE A 515 4.11 11.44 -23.66
C ILE A 515 3.53 12.85 -23.72
N MET A 516 3.15 13.34 -22.55
CA MET A 516 2.75 14.72 -22.35
C MET A 516 3.85 15.48 -21.62
N TRP A 517 4.00 16.76 -21.97
CA TRP A 517 5.02 17.61 -21.37
C TRP A 517 4.38 18.80 -20.66
N PHE A 518 4.79 19.01 -19.40
CA PHE A 518 4.34 20.14 -18.61
C PHE A 518 5.52 20.87 -17.98
N ALA A 519 5.56 22.18 -18.13
CA ALA A 519 6.59 22.99 -17.51
C ALA A 519 6.39 23.04 -15.98
N ASN A 520 7.46 22.82 -15.22
CA ASN A 520 7.48 23.10 -13.80
C ASN A 520 7.63 24.62 -13.51
N LYS A 521 7.61 25.02 -12.25
CA LYS A 521 7.75 26.43 -11.85
C LYS A 521 9.04 27.09 -12.32
N GLU A 522 10.08 26.31 -12.58
CA GLU A 522 11.39 26.78 -13.07
C GLU A 522 11.46 26.84 -14.62
N GLY A 523 10.40 26.41 -15.30
CA GLY A 523 10.30 26.42 -16.75
C GLY A 523 10.95 25.21 -17.44
N TYR A 524 11.21 24.13 -16.73
CA TYR A 524 11.65 22.85 -17.30
C TYR A 524 10.46 21.95 -17.61
N ASP A 525 10.45 21.37 -18.80
CA ASP A 525 9.44 20.40 -19.21
C ASP A 525 9.65 19.07 -18.50
N ILE A 526 8.64 18.62 -17.79
CA ILE A 526 8.60 17.33 -17.11
C ILE A 526 7.68 16.38 -17.89
N PRO A 527 8.15 15.16 -18.25
CA PRO A 527 7.32 14.22 -18.99
C PRO A 527 6.33 13.49 -18.10
N VAL A 528 5.13 13.29 -18.61
CA VAL A 528 4.14 12.35 -18.13
C VAL A 528 4.01 11.26 -19.18
N ILE A 529 4.41 10.04 -18.84
CA ILE A 529 4.56 8.92 -19.76
C ILE A 529 3.52 7.85 -19.41
N SER A 530 2.64 7.54 -20.37
CA SER A 530 1.70 6.43 -20.20
C SER A 530 2.32 5.09 -20.61
N ALA A 531 1.82 4.00 -20.02
CA ALA A 531 2.22 2.66 -20.43
C ALA A 531 1.79 2.41 -21.89
N ALA A 532 2.73 1.91 -22.70
CA ALA A 532 2.46 1.53 -24.09
C ALA A 532 1.86 0.11 -24.15
N TYR A 533 2.33 -0.76 -23.27
CA TYR A 533 1.93 -2.16 -23.20
C TYR A 533 1.74 -2.60 -21.75
N SER A 534 1.02 -3.72 -21.59
CA SER A 534 0.90 -4.41 -20.31
C SER A 534 1.11 -5.92 -20.48
N LEU A 535 1.95 -6.50 -19.63
CA LEU A 535 2.01 -7.95 -19.49
C LEU A 535 0.85 -8.41 -18.62
N TRP A 536 -0.26 -8.76 -19.26
CA TRP A 536 -1.52 -9.14 -18.59
C TRP A 536 -2.10 -10.38 -19.22
N LYS A 537 -2.22 -11.45 -18.42
CA LYS A 537 -2.77 -12.74 -18.87
C LYS A 537 -4.30 -12.67 -19.00
N GLY A 538 -4.81 -13.14 -20.13
CA GLY A 538 -6.26 -13.28 -20.35
C GLY A 538 -6.99 -12.01 -20.80
N SER A 539 -6.25 -10.95 -21.10
CA SER A 539 -6.84 -9.75 -21.70
C SER A 539 -7.03 -9.90 -23.21
N SER A 540 -8.11 -9.33 -23.71
CA SER A 540 -8.39 -9.23 -25.16
C SER A 540 -7.92 -7.91 -25.76
N ASP A 541 -7.41 -6.97 -24.96
CA ASP A 541 -6.91 -5.67 -25.43
C ASP A 541 -5.62 -5.87 -26.26
N PRO A 542 -5.47 -5.23 -27.42
CA PRO A 542 -4.29 -5.39 -28.27
C PRO A 542 -2.97 -4.96 -27.61
N GLY A 543 -3.00 -4.06 -26.63
CA GLY A 543 -1.80 -3.61 -25.88
C GLY A 543 -1.49 -4.49 -24.67
N GLN A 544 -2.31 -5.49 -24.36
CA GLN A 544 -2.13 -6.42 -23.25
C GLN A 544 -1.90 -7.85 -23.77
N GLY A 545 -1.05 -8.62 -23.12
CA GLY A 545 -0.78 -9.98 -23.54
C GLY A 545 0.38 -10.65 -22.84
N ALA A 546 0.70 -11.86 -23.31
CA ALA A 546 1.84 -12.61 -22.84
C ALA A 546 3.19 -11.97 -23.26
N PRO A 547 4.29 -12.22 -22.55
CA PRO A 547 5.59 -11.61 -22.84
C PRO A 547 6.06 -11.72 -24.30
N ALA A 548 5.91 -12.89 -24.93
CA ALA A 548 6.30 -13.08 -26.32
C ALA A 548 5.37 -12.33 -27.32
N GLU A 549 4.11 -12.20 -26.99
CA GLU A 549 3.13 -11.47 -27.81
C GLU A 549 3.44 -9.96 -27.78
N ILE A 550 3.68 -9.41 -26.60
CA ILE A 550 4.07 -7.99 -26.46
C ILE A 550 5.38 -7.73 -27.16
N ALA A 551 6.38 -8.60 -27.01
CA ALA A 551 7.65 -8.48 -27.74
C ALA A 551 7.46 -8.48 -29.27
N ALA A 552 6.54 -9.31 -29.80
CA ALA A 552 6.21 -9.34 -31.21
C ALA A 552 5.53 -8.02 -31.67
N ARG A 553 4.64 -7.47 -30.87
CA ARG A 553 3.96 -6.18 -31.13
C ARG A 553 4.94 -5.01 -31.13
N MET A 554 5.84 -4.93 -30.14
CA MET A 554 6.90 -3.93 -30.10
C MET A 554 7.76 -3.95 -31.38
N LYS A 555 8.08 -5.15 -31.92
CA LYS A 555 8.82 -5.30 -33.17
C LYS A 555 8.01 -4.94 -34.41
N ALA A 556 6.70 -5.14 -34.39
CA ALA A 556 5.84 -4.84 -35.54
C ALA A 556 5.57 -3.33 -35.70
N VAL A 557 5.60 -2.58 -34.62
CA VAL A 557 5.43 -1.13 -34.61
C VAL A 557 6.79 -0.49 -34.92
N ASN A 558 7.05 -0.21 -36.18
CA ASN A 558 8.27 0.50 -36.60
C ASN A 558 7.91 1.97 -36.92
N ASP A 559 7.51 2.72 -35.90
CA ASP A 559 7.06 4.11 -35.99
C ASP A 559 8.16 5.14 -35.69
N GLY A 560 9.40 4.69 -35.54
CA GLY A 560 10.54 5.53 -35.15
C GLY A 560 10.59 5.85 -33.65
N VAL A 561 9.69 5.32 -32.83
CA VAL A 561 9.77 5.36 -31.38
C VAL A 561 10.93 4.48 -30.93
N SER A 562 11.77 5.04 -30.07
CA SER A 562 12.96 4.32 -29.54
C SER A 562 12.82 3.92 -28.08
N HIS A 563 11.60 3.87 -27.58
CA HIS A 563 11.32 3.59 -26.17
C HIS A 563 9.90 3.04 -25.97
N ASP A 564 9.75 2.13 -25.02
CA ASP A 564 8.49 1.63 -24.53
C ASP A 564 8.46 1.58 -23.00
N LEU A 565 7.33 1.92 -22.43
CA LEU A 565 7.01 1.72 -21.03
C LEU A 565 6.00 0.56 -20.92
N VAL A 566 6.35 -0.48 -20.19
CA VAL A 566 5.56 -1.71 -20.06
C VAL A 566 5.17 -1.92 -18.59
N CYS A 567 3.87 -1.92 -18.33
CA CYS A 567 3.33 -2.31 -17.02
C CYS A 567 3.27 -3.83 -16.91
N VAL A 568 3.83 -4.40 -15.86
CA VAL A 568 3.74 -5.83 -15.56
C VAL A 568 2.66 -6.04 -14.51
N HIS A 569 1.56 -6.66 -14.91
CA HIS A 569 0.44 -6.94 -14.02
C HIS A 569 0.86 -7.96 -12.94
N ALA A 570 0.77 -7.55 -11.68
CA ALA A 570 1.27 -8.31 -10.54
C ALA A 570 0.65 -9.72 -10.42
N TRP A 571 -0.63 -9.84 -10.72
CA TRP A 571 -1.40 -11.09 -10.56
C TRP A 571 -1.34 -12.01 -11.78
N SER A 572 -0.59 -11.65 -12.83
CA SER A 572 -0.45 -12.49 -14.02
C SER A 572 0.70 -13.49 -13.87
N ASP A 573 0.36 -14.77 -14.13
CA ASP A 573 1.31 -15.87 -14.19
C ASP A 573 1.35 -16.46 -15.60
N PHE A 574 2.49 -16.38 -16.25
CA PHE A 574 2.74 -16.89 -17.60
C PHE A 574 3.49 -18.21 -17.53
N SER A 575 2.82 -19.26 -17.04
CA SER A 575 3.39 -20.60 -16.86
C SER A 575 4.61 -20.62 -15.92
N GLY A 576 4.42 -20.07 -14.71
CA GLY A 576 5.43 -19.96 -13.68
C GLY A 576 6.34 -18.72 -13.80
N LYS A 577 6.09 -17.84 -14.77
CA LYS A 577 6.83 -16.57 -14.93
C LYS A 577 5.96 -15.40 -14.51
N LYS A 578 6.37 -14.75 -13.42
CA LYS A 578 5.71 -13.57 -12.83
C LYS A 578 6.71 -12.42 -12.77
N GLY A 579 6.26 -11.20 -12.65
CA GLY A 579 7.09 -10.02 -12.39
C GLY A 579 8.34 -9.94 -13.29
N ALA A 580 9.52 -9.89 -12.70
CA ALA A 580 10.78 -9.77 -13.39
C ALA A 580 11.07 -10.93 -14.36
N ALA A 581 10.62 -12.16 -14.08
CA ALA A 581 10.78 -13.29 -15.00
C ALA A 581 9.93 -13.12 -16.27
N ALA A 582 8.75 -12.54 -16.17
CA ALA A 582 7.92 -12.19 -17.33
C ALA A 582 8.55 -11.05 -18.14
N ALA A 583 9.06 -10.02 -17.47
CA ALA A 583 9.79 -8.92 -18.09
C ALA A 583 11.04 -9.42 -18.83
N LEU A 584 11.82 -10.31 -18.21
CA LEU A 584 12.99 -10.94 -18.85
C LEU A 584 12.60 -11.73 -20.10
N GLN A 585 11.53 -12.50 -20.04
CA GLN A 585 11.04 -13.22 -21.22
C GLN A 585 10.64 -12.25 -22.34
N CYS A 586 9.97 -11.14 -22.02
CA CYS A 586 9.55 -10.14 -22.99
C CYS A 586 10.78 -9.53 -23.68
N ILE A 587 11.74 -9.00 -22.94
CA ILE A 587 12.93 -8.33 -23.52
C ILE A 587 13.80 -9.31 -24.30
N THR A 588 13.97 -10.54 -23.84
CA THR A 588 14.71 -11.59 -24.56
C THR A 588 14.02 -11.93 -25.88
N SER A 589 12.68 -12.01 -25.89
CA SER A 589 11.91 -12.26 -27.11
C SER A 589 11.94 -11.08 -28.10
N ALA A 590 12.13 -9.86 -27.60
CA ALA A 590 12.29 -8.67 -28.43
C ALA A 590 13.65 -8.67 -29.18
N GLY A 591 14.72 -9.22 -28.60
CA GLY A 591 16.01 -9.36 -29.23
C GLY A 591 17.02 -8.26 -28.88
N ASP A 592 18.27 -8.39 -29.40
CA ASP A 592 19.43 -7.62 -28.94
C ASP A 592 19.38 -6.09 -29.19
N SER A 593 18.57 -5.66 -30.14
CA SER A 593 18.31 -4.23 -30.39
C SER A 593 17.47 -3.55 -29.33
N TYR A 594 16.81 -4.32 -28.47
CA TYR A 594 16.00 -3.86 -27.35
C TYR A 594 16.79 -3.94 -26.05
N LYS A 595 16.80 -2.87 -25.27
CA LYS A 595 17.54 -2.80 -24.00
C LYS A 595 16.63 -2.45 -22.85
N ALA A 596 16.59 -3.34 -21.85
CA ALA A 596 15.87 -3.04 -20.60
C ALA A 596 16.64 -2.01 -19.79
N VAL A 597 15.94 -0.95 -19.35
CA VAL A 597 16.46 0.11 -18.48
C VAL A 597 15.47 0.37 -17.35
N SER A 598 15.92 1.00 -16.27
CA SER A 598 15.01 1.43 -15.21
C SER A 598 14.08 2.56 -15.71
N VAL A 599 12.96 2.78 -15.00
CA VAL A 599 12.02 3.87 -15.35
C VAL A 599 12.71 5.23 -15.32
N GLN A 600 13.56 5.49 -14.33
CA GLN A 600 14.30 6.76 -14.24
C GLN A 600 15.23 6.92 -15.43
N GLU A 601 15.96 5.87 -15.84
CA GLU A 601 16.82 5.93 -17.04
C GLU A 601 16.00 6.19 -18.31
N LEU A 602 14.83 5.54 -18.46
CA LEU A 602 13.94 5.75 -19.61
C LEU A 602 13.49 7.21 -19.69
N ILE A 603 13.05 7.79 -18.59
CA ILE A 603 12.65 9.20 -18.48
C ILE A 603 13.77 10.12 -18.99
N TRP A 604 14.99 9.92 -18.51
CA TRP A 604 16.12 10.75 -18.92
C TRP A 604 16.50 10.58 -20.41
N ARG A 605 16.39 9.37 -20.96
CA ARG A 605 16.59 9.14 -22.40
C ARG A 605 15.54 9.83 -23.25
N ILE A 606 14.29 9.78 -22.85
CA ILE A 606 13.18 10.50 -23.51
C ILE A 606 13.43 12.01 -23.46
N ARG A 607 13.76 12.56 -22.28
CA ARG A 607 14.09 13.98 -22.12
C ARG A 607 15.26 14.40 -23.00
N MET A 608 16.32 13.59 -23.06
CA MET A 608 17.49 13.89 -23.90
C MET A 608 17.16 13.83 -25.40
N LYS A 609 16.33 12.88 -25.82
CA LYS A 609 15.90 12.77 -27.22
C LYS A 609 15.00 13.92 -27.66
N GLU A 610 13.99 14.23 -26.87
CA GLU A 610 12.91 15.12 -27.30
C GLU A 610 13.07 16.58 -26.83
N ARG A 611 13.85 16.80 -25.78
CA ARG A 611 14.06 18.12 -25.14
C ARG A 611 15.54 18.35 -24.81
N LYS A 612 16.44 18.03 -25.75
CA LYS A 612 17.90 18.00 -25.52
C LYS A 612 18.46 19.26 -24.87
N GLU A 613 18.21 20.44 -25.45
CA GLU A 613 18.78 21.70 -24.97
C GLU A 613 18.32 22.02 -23.53
N GLN A 614 17.03 21.84 -23.29
CA GLN A 614 16.45 22.07 -21.97
C GLN A 614 16.96 21.03 -20.95
N THR A 615 17.08 19.76 -21.38
CA THR A 615 17.60 18.68 -20.55
C THR A 615 19.06 18.93 -20.14
N LEU A 616 19.91 19.35 -21.06
CA LEU A 616 21.29 19.72 -20.77
C LEU A 616 21.39 20.89 -19.81
N LYS A 617 20.49 21.88 -19.93
CA LYS A 617 20.40 23.00 -19.00
C LYS A 617 19.98 22.51 -17.59
N TYR A 618 18.95 21.67 -17.53
CA TYR A 618 18.43 21.11 -16.29
C TYR A 618 19.47 20.23 -15.56
N LEU A 619 20.22 19.40 -16.29
CA LEU A 619 21.30 18.58 -15.73
C LEU A 619 22.37 19.39 -14.99
N LYS A 620 22.55 20.68 -15.32
CA LYS A 620 23.48 21.58 -14.62
C LYS A 620 22.93 22.05 -13.28
N THR A 621 21.61 22.01 -13.07
CA THR A 621 20.95 22.48 -11.85
C THR A 621 20.73 21.39 -10.82
N ILE A 622 20.72 20.12 -11.24
CA ILE A 622 20.59 18.98 -10.31
C ILE A 622 21.81 18.91 -9.40
N LYS A 623 21.57 18.95 -8.11
CA LYS A 623 22.59 18.87 -7.05
C LYS A 623 22.94 17.45 -6.71
#